data_77c93690b043853e48d3deea2e96d0b4
#
_entry.id   77c93690b043853e48d3deea2e96d0b4
#
_cell.length_a   1.000
_cell.length_b   1.000
_cell.length_c   1.000
_cell.angle_alpha   90.00
_cell.angle_beta   90.00
_cell.angle_gamma   90.00
#
_symmetry.space_group_name_H-M   'P 1'
#
loop_
_entity.id
_entity.type
_entity.pdbx_description
1 polymer ?
#
loop_
_entity_poly.entity_id
_entity_poly.type
_entity_poly.pdbx_seq_one_letter_code
_entity_poly.pdbx_strand_id
1 'polypeptide(L)'
;KSRKELFLVEGDSAGGSAKQARDRKYQAILPLRGKVLNTEKTKEEDILKNEEINTMIYTIGAGYGSNFDIHDCEYNKVIIMSDADEDGGHIQCLLLTFFYRYMKPLIEDGRLFVALPPLFKIQSGKNIEYAYTIEEMKEKSKGKKCEIQRYKGLGEMNADQLGETTMHPGSRTLI
;
A
#
# COMPACT_ATOMS: atom_id res chain seq x y z
N LYS A 1 22.61 -3.55 -5.70
CA LYS A 1 21.24 -3.23 -6.08
C LYS A 1 20.37 -2.93 -4.87
N SER A 2 19.64 -1.85 -4.95
CA SER A 2 18.77 -1.44 -3.84
C SER A 2 17.65 -2.44 -3.62
N ARG A 3 17.48 -2.91 -2.37
CA ARG A 3 16.33 -3.70 -1.92
C ARG A 3 15.25 -2.80 -1.32
N LYS A 4 15.47 -1.50 -1.30
CA LYS A 4 14.60 -0.56 -0.59
C LYS A 4 13.19 -0.56 -1.12
N GLU A 5 12.23 -0.61 -0.20
CA GLU A 5 10.81 -0.56 -0.49
C GLU A 5 10.16 0.61 0.24
N LEU A 6 9.33 1.36 -0.46
CA LEU A 6 8.56 2.45 0.13
C LEU A 6 7.09 2.05 0.13
N PHE A 7 6.47 2.04 1.32
CA PHE A 7 5.04 1.80 1.48
C PHE A 7 4.31 3.13 1.66
N LEU A 8 3.37 3.40 0.77
CA LEU A 8 2.44 4.53 0.88
C LEU A 8 1.19 4.00 1.55
N VAL A 9 0.95 4.42 2.79
CA VAL A 9 -0.08 3.82 3.64
C VAL A 9 -1.19 4.83 3.95
N GLU A 10 -2.43 4.44 3.74
CA GLU A 10 -3.58 5.27 4.05
C GLU A 10 -3.79 5.41 5.56
N GLY A 11 -3.67 6.65 6.05
CA GLY A 11 -4.00 7.02 7.42
C GLY A 11 -2.92 6.74 8.46
N ASP A 12 -3.05 7.40 9.61
CA ASP A 12 -2.08 7.30 10.71
C ASP A 12 -2.14 6.00 11.47
N SER A 13 -3.32 5.42 11.64
CA SER A 13 -3.49 4.16 12.38
C SER A 13 -2.77 3.02 11.66
N ALA A 14 -3.06 2.83 10.39
CA ALA A 14 -2.39 1.83 9.58
C ALA A 14 -0.90 2.14 9.41
N GLY A 15 -0.55 3.42 9.28
CA GLY A 15 0.84 3.87 9.22
C GLY A 15 1.64 3.50 10.46
N GLY A 16 1.04 3.62 11.64
CA GLY A 16 1.67 3.22 12.90
C GLY A 16 1.92 1.71 12.97
N SER A 17 0.93 0.90 12.62
CA SER A 17 1.08 -0.56 12.58
C SER A 17 2.12 -0.98 11.54
N ALA A 18 2.13 -0.34 10.38
CA ALA A 18 3.12 -0.62 9.33
C ALA A 18 4.54 -0.29 9.78
N LYS A 19 4.73 0.82 10.50
CA LYS A 19 6.04 1.18 11.04
C LYS A 19 6.56 0.15 12.04
N GLN A 20 5.69 -0.46 12.83
CA GLN A 20 6.06 -1.54 13.74
C GLN A 20 6.35 -2.85 12.99
N ALA A 21 5.62 -3.13 11.93
CA ALA A 21 5.75 -4.38 11.16
C ALA A 21 6.94 -4.39 10.19
N ARG A 22 7.41 -3.22 9.76
CA ARG A 22 8.44 -3.11 8.72
C ARG A 22 9.79 -3.68 9.14
N ASP A 23 10.55 -4.12 8.16
CA ASP A 23 11.97 -4.35 8.33
C ASP A 23 12.71 -3.02 8.08
N ARG A 24 13.23 -2.43 9.14
CA ARG A 24 13.89 -1.10 9.08
C ARG A 24 15.10 -1.04 8.15
N LYS A 25 15.68 -2.18 7.84
CA LYS A 25 16.87 -2.25 6.98
C LYS A 25 16.57 -1.85 5.54
N TYR A 26 15.34 -2.10 5.07
CA TYR A 26 15.02 -1.85 3.67
C TYR A 26 13.60 -1.36 3.41
N GLN A 27 12.75 -1.27 4.41
CA GLN A 27 11.37 -0.79 4.24
C GLN A 27 11.14 0.55 4.91
N ALA A 28 10.64 1.51 4.16
CA ALA A 28 10.23 2.82 4.65
C ALA A 28 8.72 2.96 4.56
N ILE A 29 8.13 3.71 5.49
CA ILE A 29 6.69 3.93 5.56
C ILE A 29 6.40 5.42 5.43
N LEU A 30 5.51 5.76 4.51
CA LEU A 30 4.99 7.12 4.37
C LEU A 30 3.48 7.10 4.55
N PRO A 31 2.96 7.50 5.73
CA PRO A 31 1.52 7.61 5.92
C PRO A 31 0.97 8.79 5.11
N LEU A 32 -0.14 8.57 4.42
CA LEU A 32 -0.84 9.61 3.70
C LEU A 32 -2.01 10.09 4.56
N ARG A 33 -1.91 11.32 5.04
CA ARG A 33 -2.89 11.95 5.92
C ARG A 33 -3.72 12.93 5.11
N GLY A 34 -5.00 12.86 5.16
CA GLY A 34 -5.87 13.76 4.43
C GLY A 34 -6.15 13.32 2.99
N LYS A 35 -6.75 14.21 2.22
CA LYS A 35 -7.19 13.88 0.87
C LYS A 35 -6.07 14.01 -0.15
N VAL A 36 -5.86 12.96 -0.92
CA VAL A 36 -4.99 13.00 -2.08
C VAL A 36 -5.70 13.76 -3.20
N LEU A 37 -4.99 14.70 -3.83
CA LEU A 37 -5.54 15.48 -4.93
C LEU A 37 -5.82 14.63 -6.16
N ASN A 38 -6.91 14.95 -6.85
CA ASN A 38 -7.14 14.41 -8.18
C ASN A 38 -6.26 15.17 -9.18
N THR A 39 -5.09 14.61 -9.48
CA THR A 39 -4.09 15.24 -10.33
C THR A 39 -4.50 15.35 -11.79
N GLU A 40 -5.51 14.60 -12.20
CA GLU A 40 -6.07 14.69 -13.54
C GLU A 40 -6.79 16.02 -13.78
N LYS A 41 -7.41 16.55 -12.74
CA LYS A 41 -8.19 17.79 -12.79
C LYS A 41 -7.45 19.01 -12.25
N THR A 42 -6.27 18.81 -11.68
CA THR A 42 -5.51 19.88 -11.01
C THR A 42 -4.37 20.34 -11.89
N LYS A 43 -4.13 21.64 -11.93
CA LYS A 43 -3.00 22.22 -12.67
C LYS A 43 -1.70 21.80 -12.00
N GLU A 44 -0.66 21.59 -12.80
CA GLU A 44 0.66 21.20 -12.33
C GLU A 44 1.21 22.11 -11.24
N GLU A 45 1.04 23.41 -11.38
CA GLU A 45 1.50 24.39 -10.39
C GLU A 45 0.80 24.27 -9.04
N ASP A 46 -0.44 23.77 -9.01
CA ASP A 46 -1.23 23.57 -7.79
C ASP A 46 -0.91 22.23 -7.11
N ILE A 47 -0.36 21.27 -7.84
CA ILE A 47 0.01 19.97 -7.30
C ILE A 47 1.10 20.10 -6.25
N LEU A 48 2.10 20.94 -6.49
CA LEU A 48 3.19 21.16 -5.54
C LEU A 48 2.76 21.86 -4.26
N LYS A 49 1.57 22.45 -4.25
CA LYS A 49 0.97 23.02 -3.03
C LYS A 49 0.35 21.98 -2.12
N ASN A 50 0.09 20.77 -2.64
CA ASN A 50 -0.41 19.68 -1.82
C ASN A 50 0.74 19.06 -1.04
N GLU A 51 0.64 19.11 0.27
CA GLU A 51 1.68 18.65 1.18
C GLU A 51 1.99 17.16 1.02
N GLU A 52 0.95 16.34 0.85
CA GLU A 52 1.10 14.88 0.70
C GLU A 52 1.86 14.54 -0.58
N ILE A 53 1.48 15.15 -1.69
CA ILE A 53 2.14 14.93 -2.98
C ILE A 53 3.57 15.40 -2.94
N ASN A 54 3.80 16.58 -2.37
CA ASN A 54 5.14 17.14 -2.26
C ASN A 54 6.06 16.25 -1.42
N THR A 55 5.55 15.70 -0.33
CA THR A 55 6.27 14.76 0.51
C THR A 55 6.60 13.48 -0.25
N MET A 56 5.68 12.95 -1.05
CA MET A 56 5.94 11.78 -1.90
C MET A 56 7.05 12.03 -2.90
N ILE A 57 7.01 13.16 -3.59
CA ILE A 57 8.02 13.54 -4.59
C ILE A 57 9.39 13.61 -3.93
N TYR A 58 9.48 14.28 -2.80
CA TYR A 58 10.72 14.43 -2.05
C TYR A 58 11.25 13.08 -1.55
N THR A 59 10.37 12.24 -1.02
CA THR A 59 10.74 10.92 -0.46
C THR A 59 11.27 9.99 -1.53
N ILE A 60 10.64 9.94 -2.70
CA ILE A 60 11.08 9.09 -3.82
C ILE A 60 12.42 9.60 -4.38
N GLY A 61 12.63 10.93 -4.37
CA GLY A 61 13.93 11.51 -4.66
C GLY A 61 14.33 11.56 -6.12
N ALA A 62 13.42 11.31 -7.05
CA ALA A 62 13.71 11.23 -8.48
C ALA A 62 13.08 12.36 -9.32
N GLY A 63 12.48 13.37 -8.67
CA GLY A 63 11.79 14.47 -9.34
C GLY A 63 10.37 14.11 -9.78
N TYR A 64 9.82 14.87 -10.71
CA TYR A 64 8.49 14.60 -11.25
C TYR A 64 8.35 15.21 -12.66
N GLY A 65 7.36 14.73 -13.41
CA GLY A 65 7.08 15.21 -14.76
C GLY A 65 8.25 14.98 -15.71
N SER A 66 8.61 16.00 -16.49
CA SER A 66 9.71 15.89 -17.45
C SER A 66 11.09 15.79 -16.80
N ASN A 67 11.20 16.14 -15.51
CA ASN A 67 12.45 16.07 -14.76
C ASN A 67 12.63 14.76 -14.00
N PHE A 68 11.66 13.84 -14.09
CA PHE A 68 11.75 12.55 -13.42
C PHE A 68 12.85 11.68 -14.02
N ASP A 69 13.78 11.24 -13.19
CA ASP A 69 14.84 10.31 -13.60
C ASP A 69 14.80 9.07 -12.73
N ILE A 70 14.45 7.94 -13.34
CA ILE A 70 14.35 6.65 -12.65
C ILE A 70 15.67 6.22 -11.99
N HIS A 71 16.80 6.66 -12.53
CA HIS A 71 18.11 6.34 -11.96
C HIS A 71 18.35 7.00 -10.59
N ASP A 72 17.67 8.11 -10.32
CA ASP A 72 17.75 8.81 -9.03
C ASP A 72 16.76 8.24 -8.00
N CYS A 73 15.87 7.34 -8.40
CA CYS A 73 14.90 6.75 -7.49
C CYS A 73 15.58 5.86 -6.45
N GLU A 74 15.38 6.17 -5.18
CA GLU A 74 16.02 5.45 -4.08
C GLU A 74 15.40 4.08 -3.80
N TYR A 75 14.21 3.83 -4.31
CA TYR A 75 13.44 2.63 -3.98
C TYR A 75 13.32 1.68 -5.16
N ASN A 76 13.53 0.40 -4.88
CA ASN A 76 13.31 -0.67 -5.86
C ASN A 76 11.81 -0.95 -6.07
N LYS A 77 11.02 -0.75 -5.02
CA LYS A 77 9.56 -0.90 -5.07
C LYS A 77 8.89 0.27 -4.36
N VAL A 78 7.82 0.77 -4.95
CA VAL A 78 6.87 1.68 -4.31
C VAL A 78 5.54 0.94 -4.22
N ILE A 79 5.06 0.74 -3.01
CA ILE A 79 3.92 -0.15 -2.75
C ILE A 79 2.80 0.66 -2.09
N ILE A 80 1.63 0.65 -2.72
CA ILE A 80 0.44 1.32 -2.19
C ILE A 80 -0.31 0.36 -1.29
N MET A 81 -0.54 0.75 -0.04
CA MET A 81 -1.35 0.01 0.92
C MET A 81 -2.56 0.83 1.32
N SER A 82 -3.73 0.38 0.94
CA SER A 82 -5.00 1.03 1.26
C SER A 82 -6.00 0.00 1.76
N ASP A 83 -7.08 0.50 2.37
CA ASP A 83 -8.16 -0.37 2.82
C ASP A 83 -8.79 -1.13 1.65
N ALA A 84 -9.36 -2.30 1.93
CA ALA A 84 -9.98 -3.14 0.91
C ALA A 84 -11.42 -2.72 0.57
N ASP A 85 -11.81 -1.51 0.95
CA ASP A 85 -13.15 -0.95 0.68
C ASP A 85 -13.13 0.01 -0.54
N GLU A 86 -14.27 0.62 -0.83
CA GLU A 86 -14.41 1.55 -1.96
C GLU A 86 -13.55 2.81 -1.79
N ASP A 87 -13.42 3.31 -0.56
CA ASP A 87 -12.59 4.48 -0.27
C ASP A 87 -11.11 4.19 -0.54
N GLY A 88 -10.65 2.99 -0.15
CA GLY A 88 -9.30 2.54 -0.45
C GLY A 88 -9.06 2.42 -1.96
N GLY A 89 -10.03 1.89 -2.69
CA GLY A 89 -9.97 1.81 -4.15
C GLY A 89 -9.89 3.19 -4.81
N HIS A 90 -10.61 4.17 -4.27
CA HIS A 90 -10.56 5.54 -4.76
C HIS A 90 -9.18 6.17 -4.55
N ILE A 91 -8.57 5.97 -3.38
CA ILE A 91 -7.22 6.45 -3.09
C ILE A 91 -6.19 5.80 -3.99
N GLN A 92 -6.29 4.49 -4.23
CA GLN A 92 -5.44 3.80 -5.19
C GLN A 92 -5.52 4.44 -6.57
N CYS A 93 -6.73 4.73 -7.03
CA CYS A 93 -6.96 5.35 -8.33
C CYS A 93 -6.30 6.73 -8.43
N LEU A 94 -6.44 7.55 -7.39
CA LEU A 94 -5.82 8.87 -7.35
C LEU A 94 -4.29 8.80 -7.39
N LEU A 95 -3.71 7.88 -6.62
CA LEU A 95 -2.27 7.68 -6.59
C LEU A 95 -1.74 7.14 -7.92
N LEU A 96 -2.42 6.14 -8.49
CA LEU A 96 -2.02 5.59 -9.78
C LEU A 96 -2.08 6.64 -10.89
N THR A 97 -3.09 7.51 -10.86
CA THR A 97 -3.21 8.63 -11.81
C THR A 97 -2.03 9.58 -11.67
N PHE A 98 -1.66 9.92 -10.44
CA PHE A 98 -0.49 10.77 -10.16
C PHE A 98 0.79 10.15 -10.71
N PHE A 99 1.05 8.88 -10.41
CA PHE A 99 2.25 8.20 -10.88
C PHE A 99 2.28 8.08 -12.39
N TYR A 100 1.16 7.78 -13.02
CA TYR A 100 1.08 7.69 -14.47
C TYR A 100 1.40 9.03 -15.16
N ARG A 101 0.93 10.14 -14.61
CA ARG A 101 1.13 11.45 -15.20
C ARG A 101 2.51 12.04 -14.91
N TYR A 102 3.07 11.82 -13.73
CA TYR A 102 4.26 12.52 -13.27
C TYR A 102 5.47 11.65 -13.00
N MET A 103 5.28 10.34 -12.89
CA MET A 103 6.35 9.38 -12.62
C MET A 103 6.18 8.11 -13.45
N LYS A 104 5.81 8.26 -14.71
CA LYS A 104 5.54 7.14 -15.61
C LYS A 104 6.67 6.11 -15.70
N PRO A 105 7.97 6.50 -15.73
CA PRO A 105 9.05 5.51 -15.74
C PRO A 105 9.05 4.56 -14.54
N LEU A 106 8.48 4.97 -13.40
CA LEU A 106 8.35 4.10 -12.24
C LEU A 106 7.42 2.92 -12.54
N ILE A 107 6.36 3.15 -13.30
CA ILE A 107 5.42 2.12 -13.76
C ILE A 107 6.07 1.27 -14.85
N GLU A 108 6.69 1.89 -15.82
CA GLU A 108 7.32 1.20 -16.96
C GLU A 108 8.46 0.28 -16.53
N ASP A 109 9.20 0.66 -15.49
CA ASP A 109 10.28 -0.15 -14.94
C ASP A 109 9.79 -1.25 -13.97
N GLY A 110 8.47 -1.35 -13.77
CA GLY A 110 7.87 -2.38 -12.93
C GLY A 110 8.13 -2.22 -11.44
N ARG A 111 8.26 -0.98 -10.95
CA ARG A 111 8.55 -0.70 -9.55
C ARG A 111 7.32 -0.31 -8.72
N LEU A 112 6.19 -0.01 -9.36
CA LEU A 112 4.97 0.39 -8.67
C LEU A 112 4.06 -0.81 -8.46
N PHE A 113 3.63 -1.01 -7.22
CA PHE A 113 2.78 -2.14 -6.82
C PHE A 113 1.65 -1.69 -5.92
N VAL A 114 0.61 -2.50 -5.87
CA VAL A 114 -0.45 -2.39 -4.86
C VAL A 114 -0.41 -3.66 -4.02
N ALA A 115 -0.30 -3.51 -2.69
CA ALA A 115 -0.38 -4.63 -1.77
C ALA A 115 -1.84 -4.94 -1.48
N LEU A 116 -2.20 -6.22 -1.57
CA LEU A 116 -3.57 -6.67 -1.32
C LEU A 116 -3.69 -7.16 0.12
N PRO A 117 -4.43 -6.43 0.99
CA PRO A 117 -4.73 -6.93 2.33
C PRO A 117 -5.82 -7.99 2.26
N PRO A 118 -5.85 -8.95 3.20
CA PRO A 118 -6.92 -9.92 3.24
C PRO A 118 -8.23 -9.28 3.68
N LEU A 119 -9.35 -9.84 3.21
CA LEU A 119 -10.68 -9.42 3.64
C LEU A 119 -11.13 -10.12 4.92
N PHE A 120 -10.66 -11.34 5.16
CA PHE A 120 -11.11 -12.18 6.26
C PHE A 120 -9.95 -12.84 6.99
N LYS A 121 -10.13 -12.98 8.31
CA LYS A 121 -9.32 -13.82 9.17
C LYS A 121 -10.19 -15.01 9.58
N ILE A 122 -9.68 -16.21 9.39
CA ILE A 122 -10.37 -17.45 9.75
C ILE A 122 -9.56 -18.14 10.84
N GLN A 123 -10.11 -18.25 12.03
CA GLN A 123 -9.44 -18.87 13.17
C GLN A 123 -10.14 -20.14 13.59
N SER A 124 -9.41 -21.25 13.57
CA SER A 124 -9.86 -22.57 14.01
C SER A 124 -8.90 -23.06 15.09
N GLY A 125 -9.27 -22.89 16.37
CA GLY A 125 -8.38 -23.19 17.47
C GLY A 125 -7.12 -22.32 17.44
N LYS A 126 -5.96 -22.95 17.27
CA LYS A 126 -4.67 -22.24 17.14
C LYS A 126 -4.31 -21.91 15.71
N ASN A 127 -5.05 -22.43 14.73
CA ASN A 127 -4.77 -22.19 13.31
C ASN A 127 -5.43 -20.91 12.85
N ILE A 128 -4.63 -20.04 12.23
CA ILE A 128 -5.10 -18.79 11.66
C ILE A 128 -4.82 -18.82 10.16
N GLU A 129 -5.87 -18.61 9.37
CA GLU A 129 -5.77 -18.47 7.92
C GLU A 129 -6.39 -17.15 7.50
N TYR A 130 -6.02 -16.68 6.31
CA TYR A 130 -6.55 -15.44 5.75
C TYR A 130 -7.18 -15.72 4.40
N ALA A 131 -8.22 -14.96 4.06
CA ALA A 131 -8.89 -15.05 2.78
C ALA A 131 -9.00 -13.67 2.15
N TYR A 132 -8.74 -13.61 0.85
CA TYR A 132 -8.76 -12.37 0.07
C TYR A 132 -10.06 -12.17 -0.70
N THR A 133 -10.88 -13.22 -0.81
CA THR A 133 -12.20 -13.16 -1.46
C THR A 133 -13.22 -13.89 -0.61
N ILE A 134 -14.50 -13.64 -0.89
CA ILE A 134 -15.61 -14.33 -0.21
C ILE A 134 -15.57 -15.83 -0.53
N GLU A 135 -15.28 -16.18 -1.78
CA GLU A 135 -15.19 -17.57 -2.24
C GLU A 135 -14.08 -18.31 -1.50
N GLU A 136 -12.92 -17.70 -1.37
CA GLU A 136 -11.79 -18.28 -0.63
C GLU A 136 -12.14 -18.46 0.84
N MET A 137 -12.84 -17.50 1.45
CA MET A 137 -13.30 -17.60 2.84
C MET A 137 -14.24 -18.78 3.03
N LYS A 138 -15.19 -18.94 2.14
CA LYS A 138 -16.15 -20.07 2.19
C LYS A 138 -15.45 -21.41 2.06
N GLU A 139 -14.49 -21.50 1.15
CA GLU A 139 -13.72 -22.72 0.93
C GLU A 139 -12.87 -23.09 2.14
N LYS A 140 -12.14 -22.12 2.70
CA LYS A 140 -11.27 -22.36 3.86
C LYS A 140 -12.03 -22.65 5.14
N SER A 141 -13.26 -22.17 5.28
CA SER A 141 -14.09 -22.39 6.47
C SER A 141 -15.00 -23.61 6.38
N LYS A 142 -15.10 -24.22 5.21
CA LYS A 142 -15.99 -25.34 4.95
C LYS A 142 -15.66 -26.56 5.83
N GLY A 143 -16.67 -27.06 6.55
CA GLY A 143 -16.52 -28.25 7.39
C GLY A 143 -15.71 -28.04 8.67
N LYS A 144 -15.39 -26.81 9.02
CA LYS A 144 -14.61 -26.47 10.22
C LYS A 144 -15.41 -25.62 11.19
N LYS A 145 -15.23 -25.87 12.48
CA LYS A 145 -15.66 -24.92 13.51
C LYS A 145 -14.62 -23.82 13.57
N CYS A 146 -14.95 -22.64 13.07
CA CYS A 146 -14.03 -21.51 13.02
C CYS A 146 -14.72 -20.20 13.31
N GLU A 147 -13.96 -19.25 13.79
CA GLU A 147 -14.40 -17.85 13.91
C GLU A 147 -13.91 -17.10 12.68
N ILE A 148 -14.79 -16.30 12.09
CA ILE A 148 -14.49 -15.51 10.91
C ILE A 148 -14.59 -14.03 11.29
N GLN A 149 -13.50 -13.30 11.11
CA GLN A 149 -13.46 -11.86 11.30
C GLN A 149 -13.30 -11.21 9.93
N ARG A 150 -14.17 -10.25 9.61
CA ARG A 150 -14.03 -9.43 8.42
C ARG A 150 -13.24 -8.17 8.75
N TYR A 151 -12.20 -7.90 7.98
CA TYR A 151 -11.46 -6.65 8.09
C TYR A 151 -12.13 -5.55 7.27
N LYS A 152 -12.45 -4.45 7.91
CA LYS A 152 -13.01 -3.26 7.24
C LYS A 152 -11.91 -2.33 6.75
N GLY A 153 -10.75 -2.36 7.42
CA GLY A 153 -9.62 -1.52 7.04
C GLY A 153 -8.33 -2.02 7.66
N LEU A 154 -7.22 -1.45 7.21
CA LEU A 154 -5.88 -1.79 7.68
C LEU A 154 -5.69 -1.49 9.17
N GLY A 155 -6.41 -0.50 9.70
CA GLY A 155 -6.34 -0.13 11.10
C GLY A 155 -6.84 -1.19 12.08
N GLU A 156 -7.60 -2.18 11.61
CA GLU A 156 -8.07 -3.31 12.41
C GLU A 156 -7.01 -4.39 12.58
N MET A 157 -5.93 -4.34 11.81
CA MET A 157 -4.82 -5.28 11.90
C MET A 157 -3.78 -4.79 12.88
N ASN A 158 -3.26 -5.71 13.71
CA ASN A 158 -2.07 -5.41 14.49
C ASN A 158 -0.82 -5.52 13.60
N ALA A 159 0.34 -5.13 14.15
CA ALA A 159 1.58 -5.11 13.39
C ALA A 159 1.96 -6.49 12.84
N ASP A 160 1.79 -7.55 13.63
CA ASP A 160 2.13 -8.91 13.19
C ASP A 160 1.25 -9.37 12.03
N GLN A 161 -0.05 -9.12 12.12
CA GLN A 161 -1.00 -9.47 11.06
C GLN A 161 -0.71 -8.71 9.77
N LEU A 162 -0.44 -7.41 9.88
CA LEU A 162 -0.12 -6.57 8.72
C LEU A 162 1.19 -7.00 8.07
N GLY A 163 2.20 -7.33 8.88
CA GLY A 163 3.47 -7.84 8.38
C GLY A 163 3.30 -9.14 7.60
N GLU A 164 2.67 -10.14 8.20
CA GLU A 164 2.49 -11.46 7.60
C GLU A 164 1.68 -11.44 6.31
N THR A 165 0.63 -10.63 6.25
CA THR A 165 -0.32 -10.68 5.14
C THR A 165 0.00 -9.70 4.03
N THR A 166 0.70 -8.61 4.33
CA THR A 166 0.77 -7.48 3.41
C THR A 166 2.19 -6.96 3.16
N MET A 167 3.10 -7.10 4.12
CA MET A 167 4.41 -6.45 4.04
C MET A 167 5.59 -7.38 3.81
N HIS A 168 5.59 -8.58 4.36
CA HIS A 168 6.73 -9.50 4.19
C HIS A 168 6.82 -10.06 2.77
N PRO A 169 8.00 -9.96 2.12
CA PRO A 169 8.13 -10.41 0.72
C PRO A 169 7.72 -11.85 0.46
N GLY A 170 7.90 -12.74 1.43
CA GLY A 170 7.58 -14.15 1.27
C GLY A 170 6.11 -14.50 1.39
N SER A 171 5.29 -13.63 1.95
CA SER A 171 3.88 -13.94 2.28
C SER A 171 2.87 -12.92 1.76
N ARG A 172 3.33 -11.77 1.26
CA ARG A 172 2.45 -10.72 0.73
C ARG A 172 2.03 -10.99 -0.71
N THR A 173 0.90 -10.39 -1.11
CA THR A 173 0.43 -10.40 -2.50
C THR A 173 0.52 -8.98 -3.07
N LEU A 174 1.28 -8.81 -4.16
CA LEU A 174 1.43 -7.53 -4.87
C LEU A 174 0.91 -7.65 -6.29
N ILE A 175 0.27 -6.60 -6.77
CA ILE A 175 -0.17 -6.49 -8.16
C ILE A 175 0.32 -5.21 -8.81
#